data_31dc76280c98387f912fa4e769be4dd7
#
_entry.id   31dc76280c98387f912fa4e769be4dd7
#
_cell.length_a   1.000
_cell.length_b   1.000
_cell.length_c   1.000
_cell.angle_alpha   90.00
_cell.angle_beta   90.00
_cell.angle_gamma   90.00
#
_symmetry.space_group_name_H-M   'P 1'
#
loop_
_entity.id
_entity.type
_entity.pdbx_description
1 polymer ?
#
loop_
_entity_poly.entity_id
_entity_poly.type
_entity_poly.pdbx_seq_one_letter_code
_entity_poly.pdbx_strand_id
1 'polypeptide(L)'
;IRSFILKRGYMVCLGTKGDGTGYSRVFIADKADKKINLASVSKPLNGRVSYIRISKWNDVIKRGWAGFWNDGVQEKFNTGWCYNWDASDHRDWVDREYVTQHHHEGWPGIADVGEVTGSANILGNNEPDNKADDKEQDIDVKNVLANWPQMMATGRRLGSPAVAGNYNWLYEFIDSVDARGWRCDFIAVHAYWYKDQPGWKSQLESISKRCGGRPIWITEMNYGANWTGWPGSDTKGTDANYAIELQHMGPVLDYLNDAPYIERYAFYNNVQDCRYAIVGDKLTPIGEKYASLAPKMAYNSDYEYVPRNPRTYNPSDLTVSFVPRTKTCTMTFKNHSGEFVDDIMVERKKGLNGQWECVSHLEAVEDTARTYSYQEKIEEAGNYFYRIHVIDFLGRDRFSSEVANTVNGSEGSADFQWGTMSAANDEDVYSFYEHGFESNPVVVFGGTTGVNFKTRAQEVVNAITTSYFTSKFFPWNALDSDPNDFSSGTEHASFIVAKPGNGTLGSLHYETGLITDEAGTVVKVGGDTIEYKFKQPFAEAPVVFVTPNSTLKYPVKARAWEITKDGFKVVLTRQVEASKFGKVIVKQRVSFFAIEKGSTTAFDKIISVGNQDMEFTSTISRYQL
;
A
#
# COMPACT_ATOMS: atom_id res chain seq x y z
N ILE A 1 -16.94 -15.94 -2.80
CA ILE A 1 -16.88 -17.42 -2.86
C ILE A 1 -15.78 -17.89 -1.91
N ARG A 2 -16.08 -18.94 -1.09
CA ARG A 2 -15.10 -19.59 -0.18
C ARG A 2 -14.90 -21.06 -0.52
N SER A 3 -15.94 -21.71 -1.05
CA SER A 3 -15.87 -23.11 -1.48
C SER A 3 -16.93 -23.39 -2.55
N PHE A 4 -16.69 -24.40 -3.39
CA PHE A 4 -17.62 -24.85 -4.43
C PHE A 4 -17.32 -26.32 -4.83
N ILE A 5 -18.22 -26.88 -5.61
CA ILE A 5 -18.03 -28.18 -6.27
C ILE A 5 -17.91 -27.93 -7.77
N LEU A 6 -16.76 -28.27 -8.34
CA LEU A 6 -16.54 -28.27 -9.78
C LEU A 6 -16.91 -29.66 -10.33
N LYS A 7 -17.85 -29.66 -11.27
CA LYS A 7 -18.31 -30.91 -11.90
C LYS A 7 -17.24 -31.47 -12.84
N ARG A 8 -17.17 -32.80 -12.90
CA ARG A 8 -16.31 -33.49 -13.86
C ARG A 8 -16.57 -32.99 -15.29
N GLY A 9 -15.51 -32.86 -16.08
CA GLY A 9 -15.55 -32.37 -17.46
C GLY A 9 -15.68 -30.86 -17.57
N TYR A 10 -15.32 -30.12 -16.50
CA TYR A 10 -15.27 -28.67 -16.51
C TYR A 10 -13.97 -28.13 -15.92
N MET A 11 -13.58 -26.98 -16.44
CA MET A 11 -12.56 -26.09 -15.89
C MET A 11 -13.23 -24.81 -15.42
N VAL A 12 -12.76 -24.24 -14.32
CA VAL A 12 -13.12 -22.90 -13.89
C VAL A 12 -11.88 -22.05 -13.68
N CYS A 13 -11.90 -20.84 -14.23
CA CYS A 13 -10.96 -19.77 -13.90
C CYS A 13 -11.63 -18.85 -12.89
N LEU A 14 -10.94 -18.57 -11.78
CA LEU A 14 -11.34 -17.60 -10.77
C LEU A 14 -10.32 -16.48 -10.73
N GLY A 15 -10.78 -15.22 -10.64
CA GLY A 15 -9.93 -14.04 -10.55
C GLY A 15 -10.41 -13.06 -9.49
N THR A 16 -9.50 -12.23 -8.97
CA THR A 16 -9.81 -11.22 -7.95
C THR A 16 -10.42 -9.97 -8.55
N LYS A 17 -10.17 -9.66 -9.82
CA LYS A 17 -10.72 -8.49 -10.53
C LYS A 17 -11.83 -8.88 -11.49
N GLY A 18 -12.89 -8.08 -11.54
CA GLY A 18 -14.09 -8.36 -12.34
C GLY A 18 -13.85 -8.42 -13.84
N ASP A 19 -12.77 -7.85 -14.35
CA ASP A 19 -12.34 -7.90 -15.75
C ASP A 19 -11.51 -9.17 -16.10
N GLY A 20 -11.29 -10.08 -15.14
CA GLY A 20 -10.48 -11.29 -15.31
C GLY A 20 -8.98 -11.10 -15.13
N THR A 21 -8.52 -9.89 -14.87
CA THR A 21 -7.13 -9.58 -14.50
C THR A 21 -6.88 -9.77 -12.99
N GLY A 22 -5.77 -9.31 -12.47
CA GLY A 22 -5.40 -9.52 -11.06
C GLY A 22 -4.89 -10.92 -10.79
N TYR A 23 -4.96 -11.36 -9.52
CA TYR A 23 -4.60 -12.73 -9.18
C TYR A 23 -5.68 -13.68 -9.68
N SER A 24 -5.29 -14.68 -10.45
CA SER A 24 -6.22 -15.67 -10.97
C SER A 24 -5.64 -17.07 -10.93
N ARG A 25 -6.51 -18.07 -10.87
CA ARG A 25 -6.15 -19.49 -10.89
C ARG A 25 -7.21 -20.30 -11.59
N VAL A 26 -6.77 -21.34 -12.33
CA VAL A 26 -7.67 -22.35 -12.91
C VAL A 26 -7.79 -23.56 -11.99
N PHE A 27 -8.94 -24.22 -12.05
CA PHE A 27 -9.21 -25.51 -11.40
C PHE A 27 -9.88 -26.40 -12.43
N ILE A 28 -9.43 -27.67 -12.51
CA ILE A 28 -9.89 -28.62 -13.51
C ILE A 28 -10.42 -29.87 -12.80
N ALA A 29 -11.59 -30.33 -13.18
CA ALA A 29 -12.19 -31.57 -12.72
C ALA A 29 -12.22 -32.60 -13.87
N ASP A 30 -11.10 -33.29 -14.04
CA ASP A 30 -10.89 -34.29 -15.11
C ASP A 30 -11.55 -35.65 -14.85
N LYS A 31 -11.26 -36.29 -13.72
CA LYS A 31 -11.66 -37.66 -13.41
C LYS A 31 -12.95 -37.78 -12.62
N ALA A 32 -13.22 -36.82 -11.74
CA ALA A 32 -14.36 -36.79 -10.85
C ALA A 32 -14.73 -35.35 -10.45
N ASP A 33 -15.90 -35.17 -9.87
CA ASP A 33 -16.29 -33.93 -9.22
C ASP A 33 -15.24 -33.54 -8.17
N LYS A 34 -14.78 -32.30 -8.18
CA LYS A 34 -13.80 -31.74 -7.22
C LYS A 34 -14.49 -30.82 -6.23
N LYS A 35 -14.39 -31.09 -4.94
CA LYS A 35 -14.73 -30.14 -3.88
C LYS A 35 -13.53 -29.26 -3.60
N ILE A 36 -13.69 -27.95 -3.81
CA ILE A 36 -12.63 -26.95 -3.66
C ILE A 36 -12.97 -26.06 -2.49
N ASN A 37 -12.02 -25.96 -1.54
CA ASN A 37 -12.05 -25.01 -0.44
C ASN A 37 -10.91 -23.98 -0.64
N LEU A 38 -11.25 -22.75 -1.00
CA LEU A 38 -10.27 -21.70 -1.33
C LEU A 38 -9.38 -21.35 -0.15
N ALA A 39 -9.88 -21.44 1.09
CA ALA A 39 -9.06 -21.17 2.27
C ALA A 39 -7.84 -22.10 2.39
N SER A 40 -7.94 -23.33 1.87
CA SER A 40 -6.84 -24.30 1.88
C SER A 40 -6.00 -24.32 0.61
N VAL A 41 -6.64 -24.13 -0.57
CA VAL A 41 -5.96 -24.32 -1.86
C VAL A 41 -5.55 -23.04 -2.57
N SER A 42 -6.15 -21.89 -2.23
CA SER A 42 -5.83 -20.59 -2.80
C SER A 42 -6.30 -19.45 -1.90
N LYS A 43 -5.56 -19.18 -0.83
CA LYS A 43 -5.89 -18.10 0.11
C LYS A 43 -6.10 -16.73 -0.55
N PRO A 44 -5.35 -16.33 -1.62
CA PRO A 44 -5.61 -15.07 -2.31
C PRO A 44 -7.02 -14.93 -2.88
N LEU A 45 -7.64 -16.03 -3.31
CA LEU A 45 -9.00 -16.04 -3.85
C LEU A 45 -10.08 -16.19 -2.77
N ASN A 46 -9.72 -16.60 -1.56
CA ASN A 46 -10.69 -16.88 -0.50
C ASN A 46 -11.46 -15.62 -0.08
N GLY A 47 -12.73 -15.53 -0.45
CA GLY A 47 -13.57 -14.37 -0.20
C GLY A 47 -13.41 -13.20 -1.17
N ARG A 48 -12.44 -13.26 -2.13
CA ARG A 48 -12.06 -12.16 -3.05
C ARG A 48 -12.35 -12.44 -4.52
N VAL A 49 -13.13 -13.47 -4.82
CA VAL A 49 -13.47 -13.80 -6.22
C VAL A 49 -14.44 -12.78 -6.77
N SER A 50 -14.03 -12.06 -7.82
CA SER A 50 -14.84 -11.10 -8.57
C SER A 50 -15.05 -11.53 -10.03
N TYR A 51 -14.27 -12.50 -10.53
CA TYR A 51 -14.35 -13.03 -11.88
C TYR A 51 -14.50 -14.56 -11.86
N ILE A 52 -15.40 -15.08 -12.70
CA ILE A 52 -15.62 -16.51 -12.88
C ILE A 52 -15.84 -16.79 -14.36
N ARG A 53 -15.04 -17.69 -14.93
CA ARG A 53 -15.31 -18.28 -16.24
C ARG A 53 -15.28 -19.80 -16.15
N ILE A 54 -16.34 -20.43 -16.65
CA ILE A 54 -16.47 -21.89 -16.73
C ILE A 54 -16.33 -22.29 -18.19
N SER A 55 -15.51 -23.31 -18.46
CA SER A 55 -15.32 -23.91 -19.77
C SER A 55 -15.49 -25.42 -19.70
N LYS A 56 -15.94 -26.04 -20.78
CA LYS A 56 -15.84 -27.50 -20.90
C LYS A 56 -14.37 -27.89 -20.89
N TRP A 57 -14.07 -28.97 -20.21
CA TRP A 57 -12.74 -29.58 -20.22
C TRP A 57 -12.77 -30.81 -21.10
N ASN A 58 -11.93 -30.80 -22.16
CA ASN A 58 -11.76 -31.93 -23.05
C ASN A 58 -10.60 -32.80 -22.55
N ASP A 59 -10.90 -34.01 -22.17
CA ASP A 59 -9.91 -34.96 -21.70
C ASP A 59 -9.30 -35.70 -22.90
N VAL A 60 -8.25 -35.13 -23.48
CA VAL A 60 -7.63 -35.60 -24.72
C VAL A 60 -6.28 -36.29 -24.46
N ILE A 61 -5.80 -37.06 -25.43
CA ILE A 61 -4.47 -37.68 -25.37
C ILE A 61 -3.37 -36.67 -25.70
N LYS A 62 -2.11 -36.94 -25.29
CA LYS A 62 -0.94 -36.08 -25.49
C LYS A 62 -0.63 -35.78 -26.96
N ARG A 63 -0.80 -36.79 -27.84
CA ARG A 63 -0.46 -36.72 -29.24
C ARG A 63 -1.36 -35.79 -30.02
N GLY A 64 -0.79 -34.83 -30.74
CA GLY A 64 -1.46 -33.83 -31.54
C GLY A 64 -0.88 -33.65 -32.94
N TRP A 65 -1.35 -32.62 -33.64
CA TRP A 65 -0.88 -32.25 -34.96
C TRP A 65 -0.78 -30.73 -35.10
N ALA A 66 0.33 -30.28 -35.67
CA ALA A 66 0.55 -28.87 -35.97
C ALA A 66 0.36 -28.58 -37.44
N GLY A 67 -0.40 -27.55 -37.77
CA GLY A 67 -0.58 -27.04 -39.12
C GLY A 67 -1.89 -27.41 -39.79
N PHE A 68 -1.95 -27.08 -41.10
CA PHE A 68 -3.14 -27.40 -41.91
C PHE A 68 -3.33 -28.91 -42.03
N TRP A 69 -4.53 -29.37 -41.91
CA TRP A 69 -4.87 -30.78 -41.87
C TRP A 69 -6.27 -31.01 -42.45
N ASN A 70 -6.54 -32.23 -42.74
CA ASN A 70 -7.85 -32.73 -43.08
C ASN A 70 -8.22 -33.92 -42.17
N ASP A 71 -9.49 -34.28 -42.12
CA ASP A 71 -9.98 -35.33 -41.24
C ASP A 71 -9.22 -36.66 -41.42
N GLY A 72 -8.86 -36.99 -42.65
CA GLY A 72 -8.12 -38.21 -42.94
C GLY A 72 -6.71 -38.25 -42.33
N VAL A 73 -6.02 -37.10 -42.22
CA VAL A 73 -4.71 -36.99 -41.55
C VAL A 73 -4.89 -37.19 -40.03
N GLN A 74 -5.88 -36.55 -39.43
CA GLN A 74 -6.14 -36.70 -38.00
C GLN A 74 -6.52 -38.12 -37.58
N GLU A 75 -7.36 -38.79 -38.41
CA GLU A 75 -7.75 -40.18 -38.19
C GLU A 75 -6.54 -41.13 -38.32
N LYS A 76 -5.71 -40.95 -39.33
CA LYS A 76 -4.53 -41.79 -39.55
C LYS A 76 -3.54 -41.73 -38.37
N PHE A 77 -3.35 -40.54 -37.79
CA PHE A 77 -2.45 -40.35 -36.66
C PHE A 77 -3.11 -40.60 -35.29
N ASN A 78 -4.43 -40.74 -35.26
CA ASN A 78 -5.18 -40.89 -34.02
C ASN A 78 -4.79 -39.80 -33.01
N THR A 79 -4.91 -38.53 -33.40
CA THR A 79 -4.57 -37.38 -32.57
C THR A 79 -5.73 -36.98 -31.70
N GLY A 80 -5.45 -36.46 -30.47
CA GLY A 80 -6.47 -35.96 -29.57
C GLY A 80 -6.63 -34.43 -29.66
N TRP A 81 -5.70 -33.73 -30.30
CA TRP A 81 -5.75 -32.28 -30.43
C TRP A 81 -4.97 -31.78 -31.66
N CYS A 82 -5.27 -30.55 -32.04
CA CYS A 82 -4.55 -29.86 -33.11
C CYS A 82 -4.67 -28.36 -32.98
N TYR A 83 -3.88 -27.63 -33.75
CA TYR A 83 -3.96 -26.19 -33.97
C TYR A 83 -3.38 -25.83 -35.35
N ASN A 84 -3.70 -24.67 -35.85
CA ASN A 84 -3.23 -24.17 -37.16
C ASN A 84 -2.92 -22.68 -37.15
N TRP A 85 -2.44 -22.14 -36.04
CA TRP A 85 -2.07 -20.74 -35.80
C TRP A 85 -3.24 -19.73 -35.84
N ASP A 86 -4.49 -20.19 -35.93
CA ASP A 86 -5.68 -19.35 -36.06
C ASP A 86 -6.55 -19.36 -34.77
N ALA A 87 -7.60 -18.54 -34.77
CA ALA A 87 -8.60 -18.52 -33.71
C ALA A 87 -9.54 -19.74 -33.77
N SER A 88 -9.89 -20.21 -34.94
CA SER A 88 -10.86 -21.28 -35.12
C SER A 88 -10.61 -22.05 -36.41
N ASP A 89 -10.92 -23.34 -36.42
CA ASP A 89 -11.03 -24.15 -37.61
C ASP A 89 -12.51 -24.40 -38.04
N HIS A 90 -13.45 -23.81 -37.32
CA HIS A 90 -14.90 -23.91 -37.57
C HIS A 90 -15.49 -25.33 -37.50
N ARG A 91 -14.85 -26.24 -36.74
CA ARG A 91 -15.32 -27.62 -36.60
C ARG A 91 -15.67 -27.96 -35.14
N ASP A 92 -16.85 -28.52 -34.96
CA ASP A 92 -17.29 -29.06 -33.66
C ASP A 92 -16.90 -30.53 -33.56
N TRP A 93 -15.76 -30.82 -32.93
CA TRP A 93 -15.36 -32.19 -32.65
C TRP A 93 -15.83 -32.67 -31.27
N VAL A 94 -16.20 -33.91 -31.22
CA VAL A 94 -16.65 -34.56 -30.00
C VAL A 94 -15.49 -35.20 -29.24
N ASP A 95 -14.50 -35.69 -29.95
CA ASP A 95 -13.40 -36.55 -29.45
C ASP A 95 -12.00 -35.90 -29.57
N ARG A 96 -11.94 -34.67 -30.07
CA ARG A 96 -10.70 -33.92 -30.28
C ARG A 96 -10.86 -32.46 -29.82
N GLU A 97 -9.73 -31.83 -29.59
CA GLU A 97 -9.70 -30.41 -29.23
C GLU A 97 -8.92 -29.62 -30.29
N TYR A 98 -9.58 -28.62 -30.86
CA TYR A 98 -8.89 -27.58 -31.58
C TYR A 98 -8.47 -26.49 -30.60
N VAL A 99 -7.15 -26.20 -30.52
CA VAL A 99 -6.61 -25.20 -29.61
C VAL A 99 -6.34 -23.91 -30.37
N THR A 100 -6.95 -22.82 -29.92
CA THR A 100 -6.75 -21.50 -30.51
C THR A 100 -5.39 -20.91 -30.16
N GLN A 101 -4.86 -20.05 -31.03
CA GLN A 101 -3.62 -19.34 -30.80
C GLN A 101 -3.75 -17.85 -31.07
N HIS A 102 -3.19 -17.02 -30.20
CA HIS A 102 -2.87 -15.62 -30.49
C HIS A 102 -1.47 -15.58 -31.12
N HIS A 103 -1.42 -15.59 -32.46
CA HIS A 103 -0.17 -15.84 -33.19
C HIS A 103 0.83 -14.68 -33.04
N HIS A 104 0.40 -13.44 -33.29
CA HIS A 104 1.22 -12.23 -33.16
C HIS A 104 0.34 -11.03 -32.69
N GLU A 105 0.96 -9.87 -32.49
CA GLU A 105 0.26 -8.70 -31.90
C GLU A 105 -1.04 -8.28 -32.60
N GLY A 106 -1.17 -8.50 -33.89
CA GLY A 106 -2.35 -8.09 -34.66
C GLY A 106 -3.31 -9.21 -35.02
N TRP A 107 -2.91 -10.49 -34.89
CA TRP A 107 -3.71 -11.59 -35.42
C TRP A 107 -3.38 -12.97 -34.82
N PRO A 108 -4.40 -13.83 -34.61
CA PRO A 108 -5.81 -13.46 -34.41
C PRO A 108 -6.00 -12.55 -33.20
N GLY A 109 -7.05 -11.71 -33.22
CA GLY A 109 -7.36 -10.84 -32.07
C GLY A 109 -7.58 -11.65 -30.78
N ILE A 110 -7.12 -11.13 -29.64
CA ILE A 110 -7.28 -11.81 -28.34
C ILE A 110 -8.78 -12.00 -28.01
N ALA A 111 -9.61 -11.06 -28.38
CA ALA A 111 -11.08 -11.19 -28.22
C ALA A 111 -11.60 -12.40 -29.02
N ASP A 112 -11.21 -12.52 -30.27
CA ASP A 112 -11.63 -13.63 -31.16
C ASP A 112 -11.21 -14.98 -30.59
N VAL A 113 -9.92 -15.06 -30.16
CA VAL A 113 -9.38 -16.27 -29.50
C VAL A 113 -10.14 -16.60 -28.21
N GLY A 114 -10.52 -15.57 -27.44
CA GLY A 114 -11.26 -15.70 -26.17
C GLY A 114 -12.70 -16.19 -26.33
N GLU A 115 -13.34 -15.93 -27.49
CA GLU A 115 -14.73 -16.30 -27.74
C GLU A 115 -14.91 -17.77 -28.18
N VAL A 116 -13.86 -18.42 -28.68
CA VAL A 116 -13.92 -19.82 -29.10
C VAL A 116 -14.31 -20.73 -27.92
N THR A 117 -15.35 -21.52 -28.08
CA THR A 117 -15.92 -22.33 -26.99
C THR A 117 -15.40 -23.77 -26.94
N GLY A 118 -14.80 -24.25 -28.02
CA GLY A 118 -14.35 -25.65 -28.16
C GLY A 118 -13.12 -26.03 -27.37
N SER A 119 -12.33 -25.05 -26.87
CA SER A 119 -11.12 -25.29 -26.08
C SER A 119 -11.12 -24.51 -24.78
N ALA A 120 -10.64 -25.15 -23.72
CA ALA A 120 -10.34 -24.49 -22.46
C ALA A 120 -8.91 -23.88 -22.44
N ASN A 121 -8.11 -24.13 -23.48
CA ASN A 121 -6.73 -23.72 -23.59
C ASN A 121 -6.55 -22.69 -24.71
N ILE A 122 -5.54 -21.81 -24.57
CA ILE A 122 -5.09 -20.86 -25.58
C ILE A 122 -3.56 -20.94 -25.67
N LEU A 123 -3.02 -20.96 -26.88
CA LEU A 123 -1.59 -20.80 -27.14
C LEU A 123 -1.24 -19.30 -27.24
N GLY A 124 -0.09 -18.93 -26.67
CA GLY A 124 0.50 -17.60 -26.83
C GLY A 124 1.16 -17.41 -28.20
N ASN A 125 1.91 -16.31 -28.34
CA ASN A 125 2.54 -15.92 -29.59
C ASN A 125 3.41 -17.02 -30.20
N ASN A 126 3.42 -17.10 -31.53
CA ASN A 126 4.23 -18.01 -32.29
C ASN A 126 5.61 -17.41 -32.55
N GLU A 127 6.67 -18.09 -32.16
CA GLU A 127 8.08 -17.75 -32.40
C GLU A 127 8.41 -16.24 -32.25
N PRO A 128 8.06 -15.56 -31.15
CA PRO A 128 8.28 -14.12 -31.00
C PRO A 128 9.77 -13.75 -30.97
N ASP A 129 10.64 -14.73 -30.80
CA ASP A 129 12.10 -14.59 -30.81
C ASP A 129 12.75 -14.81 -32.20
N ASN A 130 11.94 -15.10 -33.23
CA ASN A 130 12.43 -15.40 -34.59
C ASN A 130 12.69 -14.10 -35.35
N LYS A 131 13.98 -13.75 -35.52
CA LYS A 131 14.44 -12.54 -36.23
C LYS A 131 14.62 -12.73 -37.73
N ALA A 132 14.52 -13.97 -38.22
CA ALA A 132 15.02 -14.29 -39.56
C ALA A 132 13.99 -14.03 -40.66
N ASP A 133 12.70 -14.24 -40.44
CA ASP A 133 11.76 -14.41 -41.53
C ASP A 133 10.61 -13.41 -41.59
N ASP A 134 10.23 -12.75 -40.49
CA ASP A 134 9.11 -11.85 -40.52
C ASP A 134 9.18 -10.79 -39.40
N LYS A 135 8.92 -9.54 -39.74
CA LYS A 135 8.79 -8.45 -38.74
C LYS A 135 7.68 -8.69 -37.76
N GLU A 136 6.72 -9.58 -38.09
CA GLU A 136 5.59 -9.93 -37.22
C GLU A 136 5.99 -10.90 -36.09
N GLN A 137 7.14 -11.60 -36.24
CA GLN A 137 7.63 -12.55 -35.24
C GLN A 137 8.80 -12.03 -34.39
N ASP A 138 9.45 -10.93 -34.77
CA ASP A 138 10.49 -10.28 -33.94
C ASP A 138 9.81 -9.35 -32.89
N ILE A 139 9.25 -9.93 -31.82
CA ILE A 139 8.47 -9.24 -30.81
C ILE A 139 9.25 -9.18 -29.50
N ASP A 140 9.44 -8.00 -28.94
CA ASP A 140 10.03 -7.83 -27.62
C ASP A 140 9.12 -8.40 -26.53
N VAL A 141 9.70 -8.97 -25.48
CA VAL A 141 8.98 -9.47 -24.28
C VAL A 141 8.02 -8.42 -23.70
N LYS A 142 8.44 -7.14 -23.67
CA LYS A 142 7.62 -6.04 -23.14
C LYS A 142 6.29 -5.85 -23.89
N ASN A 143 6.29 -6.11 -25.22
CA ASN A 143 5.09 -5.95 -26.05
C ASN A 143 4.09 -7.08 -25.76
N VAL A 144 4.59 -8.31 -25.65
CA VAL A 144 3.76 -9.46 -25.25
C VAL A 144 3.18 -9.24 -23.86
N LEU A 145 3.98 -8.73 -22.92
CA LEU A 145 3.53 -8.42 -21.55
C LEU A 145 2.47 -7.32 -21.51
N ALA A 146 2.50 -6.36 -22.44
CA ALA A 146 1.48 -5.31 -22.53
C ALA A 146 0.08 -5.88 -22.84
N ASN A 147 0.02 -6.94 -23.63
CA ASN A 147 -1.23 -7.62 -24.02
C ASN A 147 -1.61 -8.78 -23.08
N TRP A 148 -0.70 -9.25 -22.24
CA TRP A 148 -0.92 -10.43 -21.39
C TRP A 148 -2.12 -10.33 -20.43
N PRO A 149 -2.44 -9.17 -19.84
CA PRO A 149 -3.67 -9.02 -19.05
C PRO A 149 -4.95 -9.35 -19.85
N GLN A 150 -5.00 -9.01 -21.14
CA GLN A 150 -6.14 -9.36 -22.00
C GLN A 150 -6.21 -10.88 -22.24
N MET A 151 -5.05 -11.56 -22.38
CA MET A 151 -5.00 -13.03 -22.44
C MET A 151 -5.54 -13.63 -21.14
N MET A 152 -5.17 -13.10 -19.97
CA MET A 152 -5.69 -13.54 -18.66
C MET A 152 -7.20 -13.34 -18.56
N ALA A 153 -7.71 -12.20 -19.06
CA ALA A 153 -9.13 -11.85 -19.07
C ALA A 153 -9.99 -12.82 -19.89
N THR A 154 -9.40 -13.59 -20.81
CA THR A 154 -10.13 -14.66 -21.51
C THR A 154 -10.62 -15.77 -20.56
N GLY A 155 -10.02 -15.89 -19.38
CA GLY A 155 -10.34 -16.95 -18.41
C GLY A 155 -10.03 -18.36 -18.89
N ARG A 156 -9.26 -18.51 -19.95
CA ARG A 156 -8.76 -19.78 -20.47
C ARG A 156 -7.48 -20.18 -19.76
N ARG A 157 -7.05 -21.42 -19.91
CA ARG A 157 -5.74 -21.90 -19.51
C ARG A 157 -4.71 -21.44 -20.54
N LEU A 158 -3.65 -20.78 -20.10
CA LEU A 158 -2.75 -19.98 -20.97
C LEU A 158 -1.41 -20.68 -21.15
N GLY A 159 -1.05 -20.91 -22.42
CA GLY A 159 0.30 -21.29 -22.82
C GLY A 159 1.20 -20.07 -22.95
N SER A 160 2.48 -20.23 -22.63
CA SER A 160 3.49 -19.21 -22.94
C SER A 160 3.58 -18.99 -24.45
N PRO A 161 4.16 -17.88 -24.91
CA PRO A 161 4.69 -17.83 -26.26
C PRO A 161 5.59 -19.02 -26.54
N ALA A 162 5.51 -19.59 -27.77
CA ALA A 162 6.31 -20.72 -28.21
C ALA A 162 7.56 -20.20 -28.91
N VAL A 163 8.72 -20.27 -28.23
CA VAL A 163 9.99 -19.75 -28.80
C VAL A 163 10.58 -20.68 -29.85
N ALA A 164 11.18 -20.12 -30.90
CA ALA A 164 11.90 -20.84 -31.93
C ALA A 164 13.22 -21.44 -31.41
N GLY A 165 13.85 -20.83 -30.39
CA GLY A 165 15.10 -21.33 -29.84
C GLY A 165 15.79 -20.42 -28.84
N ASN A 166 15.36 -19.17 -28.69
CA ASN A 166 15.93 -18.25 -27.71
C ASN A 166 15.24 -18.43 -26.34
N TYR A 167 15.70 -19.38 -25.56
CA TYR A 167 15.16 -19.66 -24.23
C TYR A 167 15.38 -18.51 -23.24
N ASN A 168 16.34 -17.60 -23.44
CA ASN A 168 16.48 -16.41 -22.60
C ASN A 168 15.27 -15.49 -22.75
N TRP A 169 14.71 -15.36 -23.94
CA TRP A 169 13.47 -14.63 -24.18
C TRP A 169 12.30 -15.24 -23.39
N LEU A 170 12.15 -16.58 -23.46
CA LEU A 170 11.12 -17.29 -22.69
C LEU A 170 11.30 -17.10 -21.18
N TYR A 171 12.53 -17.17 -20.69
CA TYR A 171 12.81 -17.02 -19.27
C TYR A 171 12.54 -15.61 -18.77
N GLU A 172 12.88 -14.58 -19.57
CA GLU A 172 12.54 -13.19 -19.27
C GLU A 172 11.01 -12.99 -19.19
N PHE A 173 10.27 -13.57 -20.14
CA PHE A 173 8.80 -13.54 -20.10
C PHE A 173 8.26 -14.21 -18.84
N ILE A 174 8.68 -15.42 -18.51
CA ILE A 174 8.22 -16.17 -17.33
C ILE A 174 8.57 -15.43 -16.03
N ASP A 175 9.80 -14.93 -15.90
CA ASP A 175 10.20 -14.14 -14.74
C ASP A 175 9.34 -12.88 -14.58
N SER A 176 8.99 -12.27 -15.70
CA SER A 176 8.16 -11.06 -15.72
C SER A 176 6.70 -11.30 -15.33
N VAL A 177 6.08 -12.38 -15.78
CA VAL A 177 4.71 -12.75 -15.38
C VAL A 177 4.68 -13.19 -13.92
N ASP A 178 5.69 -13.95 -13.46
CA ASP A 178 5.80 -14.38 -12.08
C ASP A 178 6.02 -13.20 -11.12
N ALA A 179 6.83 -12.21 -11.53
CA ALA A 179 7.06 -11.00 -10.73
C ALA A 179 5.79 -10.15 -10.56
N ARG A 180 4.90 -10.16 -11.56
CA ARG A 180 3.61 -9.46 -11.53
C ARG A 180 2.49 -10.25 -10.86
N GLY A 181 2.74 -11.51 -10.48
CA GLY A 181 1.70 -12.43 -10.00
C GLY A 181 0.68 -12.82 -11.07
N TRP A 182 1.05 -12.73 -12.33
CA TRP A 182 0.22 -13.09 -13.46
C TRP A 182 0.26 -14.59 -13.73
N ARG A 183 -0.77 -15.09 -14.41
CA ARG A 183 -0.92 -16.50 -14.71
C ARG A 183 -0.36 -16.84 -16.10
N CYS A 184 0.44 -17.89 -16.16
CA CYS A 184 0.82 -18.62 -17.36
C CYS A 184 0.85 -20.11 -16.95
N ASP A 185 -0.05 -20.92 -17.50
CA ASP A 185 -0.38 -22.23 -16.93
C ASP A 185 0.48 -23.37 -17.47
N PHE A 186 1.01 -23.25 -18.69
CA PHE A 186 1.90 -24.23 -19.30
C PHE A 186 2.91 -23.55 -20.23
N ILE A 187 3.99 -24.25 -20.53
CA ILE A 187 5.07 -23.75 -21.40
C ILE A 187 4.92 -24.35 -22.77
N ALA A 188 4.77 -23.50 -23.79
CA ALA A 188 4.80 -23.92 -25.19
C ALA A 188 6.22 -23.75 -25.75
N VAL A 189 6.69 -24.74 -26.52
CA VAL A 189 8.01 -24.71 -27.19
C VAL A 189 7.94 -25.32 -28.59
N HIS A 190 8.78 -24.82 -29.51
CA HIS A 190 9.09 -25.47 -30.75
C HIS A 190 10.37 -26.26 -30.58
N ALA A 191 10.40 -27.52 -31.05
CA ALA A 191 11.47 -28.45 -30.83
C ALA A 191 11.94 -29.10 -32.15
N TYR A 192 12.72 -28.37 -32.94
CA TYR A 192 13.40 -28.84 -34.14
C TYR A 192 14.85 -29.17 -33.82
N TRP A 193 15.03 -30.04 -32.78
CA TRP A 193 16.36 -30.30 -32.26
C TRP A 193 17.01 -31.50 -32.98
N TYR A 194 18.13 -31.22 -33.64
CA TYR A 194 19.00 -32.25 -34.22
C TYR A 194 19.82 -32.93 -33.12
N LYS A 195 19.13 -33.70 -32.25
CA LYS A 195 19.69 -34.39 -31.09
C LYS A 195 19.01 -35.75 -30.91
N ASP A 196 19.72 -36.70 -30.31
CA ASP A 196 19.15 -37.96 -29.87
C ASP A 196 18.26 -37.78 -28.61
N GLN A 197 17.60 -38.87 -28.20
CA GLN A 197 16.64 -38.84 -27.10
C GLN A 197 17.21 -38.33 -25.75
N PRO A 198 18.45 -38.68 -25.30
CA PRO A 198 19.03 -38.10 -24.08
C PRO A 198 19.18 -36.58 -24.16
N GLY A 199 19.52 -36.04 -25.34
CA GLY A 199 19.61 -34.60 -25.57
C GLY A 199 18.26 -33.88 -25.48
N TRP A 200 17.20 -34.47 -26.05
CA TRP A 200 15.82 -33.99 -25.90
C TRP A 200 15.38 -33.97 -24.45
N LYS A 201 15.60 -35.09 -23.74
CA LYS A 201 15.26 -35.19 -22.31
C LYS A 201 15.93 -34.11 -21.49
N SER A 202 17.24 -33.95 -21.62
CA SER A 202 18.03 -32.95 -20.88
C SER A 202 17.51 -31.52 -21.13
N GLN A 203 17.19 -31.20 -22.38
CA GLN A 203 16.70 -29.87 -22.77
C GLN A 203 15.32 -29.60 -22.13
N LEU A 204 14.38 -30.52 -22.25
CA LEU A 204 13.02 -30.40 -21.73
C LEU A 204 12.98 -30.32 -20.20
N GLU A 205 13.77 -31.17 -19.51
CA GLU A 205 13.90 -31.10 -18.05
C GLU A 205 14.47 -29.76 -17.58
N SER A 206 15.48 -29.22 -18.33
CA SER A 206 16.03 -27.90 -18.03
C SER A 206 14.99 -26.78 -18.18
N ILE A 207 14.22 -26.78 -19.26
CA ILE A 207 13.15 -25.80 -19.50
C ILE A 207 12.08 -25.90 -18.42
N SER A 208 11.58 -27.11 -18.13
CA SER A 208 10.55 -27.33 -17.09
C SER A 208 11.01 -26.80 -15.74
N LYS A 209 12.24 -27.16 -15.33
CA LYS A 209 12.81 -26.69 -14.06
C LYS A 209 12.96 -25.18 -14.01
N ARG A 210 13.48 -24.55 -15.07
CA ARG A 210 13.68 -23.10 -15.13
C ARG A 210 12.36 -22.33 -15.13
N CYS A 211 11.31 -22.90 -15.69
CA CYS A 211 9.98 -22.33 -15.74
C CYS A 211 9.07 -22.76 -14.57
N GLY A 212 9.64 -23.14 -13.42
CA GLY A 212 8.92 -23.39 -12.19
C GLY A 212 8.12 -24.70 -12.15
N GLY A 213 8.49 -25.69 -12.97
CA GLY A 213 7.84 -27.01 -13.02
C GLY A 213 6.52 -27.02 -13.79
N ARG A 214 6.20 -25.96 -14.55
CA ARG A 214 5.01 -25.93 -15.40
C ARG A 214 5.03 -27.08 -16.41
N PRO A 215 3.88 -27.66 -16.77
CA PRO A 215 3.81 -28.70 -17.79
C PRO A 215 4.23 -28.10 -19.14
N ILE A 216 4.85 -28.94 -19.98
CA ILE A 216 5.33 -28.54 -21.29
C ILE A 216 4.40 -29.04 -22.39
N TRP A 217 4.10 -28.17 -23.33
CA TRP A 217 3.51 -28.48 -24.63
C TRP A 217 4.55 -28.24 -25.72
N ILE A 218 4.86 -29.28 -26.47
CA ILE A 218 5.65 -29.17 -27.66
C ILE A 218 4.69 -28.95 -28.83
N THR A 219 4.52 -27.70 -29.21
CA THR A 219 3.52 -27.31 -30.20
C THR A 219 3.95 -27.59 -31.60
N GLU A 220 5.26 -27.61 -31.87
CA GLU A 220 5.87 -28.08 -33.14
C GLU A 220 7.11 -28.89 -32.87
N MET A 221 7.26 -30.01 -33.57
CA MET A 221 8.45 -30.81 -33.44
C MET A 221 8.78 -31.61 -34.71
N ASN A 222 10.07 -31.85 -34.88
CA ASN A 222 10.62 -32.83 -35.81
C ASN A 222 12.09 -33.11 -35.46
N TYR A 223 12.75 -34.13 -36.04
CA TYR A 223 14.17 -34.37 -35.88
C TYR A 223 14.99 -33.36 -36.68
N GLY A 224 15.13 -32.14 -36.15
CA GLY A 224 15.69 -31.01 -36.88
C GLY A 224 14.72 -30.47 -37.95
N ALA A 225 15.25 -29.65 -38.85
CA ALA A 225 14.55 -29.02 -39.96
C ALA A 225 15.50 -28.72 -41.12
N ASN A 226 15.04 -28.02 -42.16
CA ASN A 226 15.84 -27.68 -43.33
C ASN A 226 17.09 -26.81 -43.01
N TRP A 227 17.14 -26.15 -41.88
CA TRP A 227 18.29 -25.38 -41.37
C TRP A 227 19.23 -26.18 -40.45
N THR A 228 18.95 -27.46 -40.20
CA THR A 228 19.79 -28.35 -39.40
C THR A 228 20.50 -29.39 -40.25
N GLY A 229 21.47 -30.12 -39.67
CA GLY A 229 22.10 -31.25 -40.34
C GLY A 229 21.13 -32.39 -40.62
N TRP A 230 21.57 -33.31 -41.49
CA TRP A 230 20.90 -34.56 -41.75
C TRP A 230 21.96 -35.69 -41.86
N PRO A 231 21.75 -36.87 -41.22
CA PRO A 231 22.74 -37.94 -41.24
C PRO A 231 22.72 -38.80 -42.51
N GLY A 232 21.71 -38.62 -43.38
CA GLY A 232 21.62 -39.32 -44.68
C GLY A 232 22.48 -38.73 -45.79
N SER A 233 22.48 -39.36 -46.93
CA SER A 233 23.26 -38.94 -48.13
C SER A 233 22.69 -37.70 -48.80
N ASP A 234 21.37 -37.49 -48.68
CA ASP A 234 20.63 -36.35 -49.18
C ASP A 234 19.38 -36.11 -48.28
N THR A 235 18.59 -35.11 -48.58
CA THR A 235 17.38 -34.73 -47.81
C THR A 235 16.08 -35.08 -48.51
N LYS A 236 16.12 -35.97 -49.51
CA LYS A 236 14.92 -36.42 -50.22
C LYS A 236 14.14 -37.42 -49.39
N GLY A 237 12.85 -37.50 -49.66
CA GLY A 237 11.95 -38.50 -49.11
C GLY A 237 12.23 -39.88 -49.74
N THR A 238 13.15 -40.63 -49.16
CA THR A 238 13.50 -42.00 -49.57
C THR A 238 13.32 -42.96 -48.39
N ASP A 239 13.11 -44.25 -48.69
CA ASP A 239 12.97 -45.28 -47.63
C ASP A 239 14.17 -45.29 -46.68
N ALA A 240 15.39 -45.09 -47.21
CA ALA A 240 16.60 -45.01 -46.39
C ALA A 240 16.57 -43.80 -45.43
N ASN A 241 16.14 -42.64 -45.89
CA ASN A 241 16.04 -41.44 -45.08
C ASN A 241 14.87 -41.55 -44.06
N TYR A 242 13.75 -42.12 -44.43
CA TYR A 242 12.66 -42.41 -43.49
C TYR A 242 13.07 -43.42 -42.41
N ALA A 243 13.93 -44.36 -42.70
CA ALA A 243 14.50 -45.28 -41.72
C ALA A 243 15.42 -44.53 -40.73
N ILE A 244 16.20 -43.57 -41.20
CA ILE A 244 17.03 -42.68 -40.35
C ILE A 244 16.14 -41.83 -39.44
N GLU A 245 15.07 -41.23 -39.98
CA GLU A 245 14.12 -40.43 -39.17
C GLU A 245 13.53 -41.29 -38.04
N LEU A 246 13.04 -42.50 -38.34
CA LEU A 246 12.53 -43.42 -37.33
C LEU A 246 13.58 -43.79 -36.28
N GLN A 247 14.83 -44.04 -36.70
CA GLN A 247 15.91 -44.39 -35.79
C GLN A 247 16.17 -43.31 -34.74
N HIS A 248 16.14 -42.03 -35.12
CA HIS A 248 16.44 -40.92 -34.23
C HIS A 248 15.19 -40.39 -33.48
N MET A 249 14.09 -40.17 -34.19
CA MET A 249 12.88 -39.60 -33.61
C MET A 249 12.01 -40.63 -32.88
N GLY A 250 12.09 -41.91 -33.25
CA GLY A 250 11.30 -42.95 -32.58
C GLY A 250 11.50 -43.02 -31.08
N PRO A 251 12.73 -43.10 -30.55
CA PRO A 251 13.01 -43.07 -29.12
C PRO A 251 12.56 -41.73 -28.43
N VAL A 252 12.62 -40.62 -29.17
CA VAL A 252 12.13 -39.32 -28.67
C VAL A 252 10.60 -39.39 -28.46
N LEU A 253 9.87 -39.92 -29.44
CA LEU A 253 8.41 -40.06 -29.35
C LEU A 253 7.99 -40.94 -28.16
N ASP A 254 8.69 -42.07 -27.91
CA ASP A 254 8.44 -42.90 -26.73
C ASP A 254 8.65 -42.13 -25.44
N TYR A 255 9.76 -41.38 -25.35
CA TYR A 255 10.04 -40.54 -24.19
C TYR A 255 8.96 -39.48 -23.98
N LEU A 256 8.55 -38.71 -25.00
CA LEU A 256 7.53 -37.67 -24.89
C LEU A 256 6.21 -38.23 -24.44
N ASN A 257 5.85 -39.41 -24.96
CA ASN A 257 4.61 -40.08 -24.55
C ASN A 257 4.64 -40.51 -23.08
N ASP A 258 5.81 -40.92 -22.56
CA ASP A 258 5.97 -41.45 -21.21
C ASP A 258 6.24 -40.37 -20.16
N ALA A 259 6.93 -39.28 -20.48
CA ALA A 259 7.32 -38.24 -19.56
C ALA A 259 6.10 -37.53 -18.94
N PRO A 260 5.90 -37.55 -17.60
CA PRO A 260 4.65 -37.09 -16.98
C PRO A 260 4.46 -35.57 -17.02
N TYR A 261 5.55 -34.79 -17.14
CA TYR A 261 5.51 -33.32 -17.23
C TYR A 261 5.35 -32.81 -18.66
N ILE A 262 5.49 -33.70 -19.67
CA ILE A 262 5.11 -33.40 -21.05
C ILE A 262 3.61 -33.63 -21.15
N GLU A 263 2.85 -32.56 -21.27
CA GLU A 263 1.40 -32.64 -21.32
C GLU A 263 0.90 -32.87 -22.74
N ARG A 264 1.46 -32.16 -23.73
CA ARG A 264 1.09 -32.31 -25.15
C ARG A 264 2.31 -32.22 -26.06
N TYR A 265 2.24 -32.89 -27.21
CA TYR A 265 3.23 -32.78 -28.29
C TYR A 265 2.55 -32.94 -29.63
N ALA A 266 2.97 -32.10 -30.63
CA ALA A 266 2.41 -32.08 -31.96
C ALA A 266 3.51 -32.20 -33.00
N PHE A 267 3.36 -33.19 -33.92
CA PHE A 267 4.26 -33.35 -35.05
C PHE A 267 3.98 -32.26 -36.10
N TYR A 268 5.02 -31.68 -36.67
CA TYR A 268 4.94 -30.79 -37.81
C TYR A 268 5.64 -31.42 -39.04
N ASN A 269 4.87 -31.61 -40.10
CA ASN A 269 5.29 -32.42 -41.25
C ASN A 269 6.18 -31.66 -42.22
N ASN A 270 5.94 -30.34 -42.43
CA ASN A 270 6.43 -29.65 -43.61
C ASN A 270 7.77 -28.94 -43.39
N VAL A 271 8.75 -29.62 -42.77
CA VAL A 271 10.09 -29.05 -42.52
C VAL A 271 11.11 -29.48 -43.59
N GLN A 272 11.06 -30.73 -44.09
CA GLN A 272 11.95 -31.24 -45.13
C GLN A 272 11.50 -32.65 -45.52
N ASP A 273 11.66 -33.04 -46.79
CA ASP A 273 11.11 -34.30 -47.34
C ASP A 273 11.55 -35.56 -46.60
N CYS A 274 12.82 -35.65 -46.20
CA CYS A 274 13.36 -36.79 -45.44
C CYS A 274 12.75 -36.98 -44.06
N ARG A 275 12.02 -35.95 -43.53
CA ARG A 275 11.44 -35.86 -42.18
C ARG A 275 9.93 -35.99 -42.18
N TYR A 276 9.29 -36.32 -43.31
CA TYR A 276 7.84 -36.41 -43.38
C TYR A 276 7.30 -37.61 -42.59
N ALA A 277 6.28 -37.39 -41.81
CA ALA A 277 5.49 -38.43 -41.17
C ALA A 277 4.42 -38.99 -42.12
N ILE A 278 4.00 -38.18 -43.10
CA ILE A 278 3.02 -38.56 -44.13
C ILE A 278 3.38 -37.93 -45.47
N VAL A 279 3.24 -38.71 -46.54
CA VAL A 279 3.42 -38.27 -47.92
C VAL A 279 2.17 -38.65 -48.71
N GLY A 280 1.43 -37.65 -49.18
CA GLY A 280 0.08 -37.88 -49.71
C GLY A 280 -0.81 -38.57 -48.66
N ASP A 281 -1.27 -39.78 -49.00
CA ASP A 281 -2.13 -40.58 -48.10
C ASP A 281 -1.36 -41.70 -47.34
N LYS A 282 -0.06 -41.79 -47.49
CA LYS A 282 0.75 -42.89 -46.91
C LYS A 282 1.58 -42.40 -45.74
N LEU A 283 1.48 -43.11 -44.64
CA LEU A 283 2.39 -42.92 -43.51
C LEU A 283 3.78 -43.39 -43.86
N THR A 284 4.79 -42.64 -43.46
CA THR A 284 6.19 -43.06 -43.45
C THR A 284 6.46 -43.91 -42.19
N PRO A 285 7.59 -44.58 -42.05
CA PRO A 285 7.90 -45.36 -40.83
C PRO A 285 7.79 -44.56 -39.54
N ILE A 286 8.17 -43.26 -39.51
CA ILE A 286 7.99 -42.42 -38.35
C ILE A 286 6.51 -42.06 -38.13
N GLY A 287 5.73 -41.89 -39.20
CA GLY A 287 4.31 -41.68 -39.15
C GLY A 287 3.56 -42.89 -38.57
N GLU A 288 3.93 -44.11 -38.99
CA GLU A 288 3.39 -45.34 -38.41
C GLU A 288 3.73 -45.47 -36.93
N LYS A 289 4.97 -45.18 -36.55
CA LYS A 289 5.40 -45.12 -35.14
C LYS A 289 4.55 -44.13 -34.34
N TYR A 290 4.39 -42.89 -34.89
CA TYR A 290 3.60 -41.86 -34.24
C TYR A 290 2.14 -42.31 -34.04
N ALA A 291 1.51 -42.86 -35.05
CA ALA A 291 0.15 -43.34 -35.00
C ALA A 291 -0.04 -44.50 -34.01
N SER A 292 0.96 -45.38 -33.86
CA SER A 292 0.91 -46.58 -33.02
C SER A 292 1.21 -46.34 -31.55
N LEU A 293 1.63 -45.16 -31.12
CA LEU A 293 1.90 -44.85 -29.71
C LEU A 293 0.64 -45.11 -28.86
N ALA A 294 0.83 -45.77 -27.72
CA ALA A 294 -0.28 -46.00 -26.78
C ALA A 294 -0.90 -44.67 -26.37
N PRO A 295 -2.25 -44.55 -26.36
CA PRO A 295 -2.91 -43.31 -25.97
C PRO A 295 -2.67 -43.04 -24.48
N LYS A 296 -2.01 -41.89 -24.17
CA LYS A 296 -1.83 -41.40 -22.80
C LYS A 296 -2.54 -40.06 -22.65
N MET A 297 -3.27 -39.91 -21.55
CA MET A 297 -3.99 -38.68 -21.27
C MET A 297 -3.01 -37.50 -21.10
N ALA A 298 -3.39 -36.37 -21.66
CA ALA A 298 -2.55 -35.17 -21.67
C ALA A 298 -2.43 -34.56 -20.28
N TYR A 299 -3.54 -34.24 -19.65
CA TYR A 299 -3.57 -33.56 -18.37
C TYR A 299 -3.11 -34.46 -17.22
N ASN A 300 -2.20 -33.90 -16.41
CA ASN A 300 -1.78 -34.52 -15.16
C ASN A 300 -1.85 -33.46 -14.04
N SER A 301 -2.77 -33.64 -13.10
CA SER A 301 -3.00 -32.72 -11.99
C SER A 301 -1.76 -32.49 -11.10
N ASP A 302 -0.79 -33.41 -11.09
CA ASP A 302 0.42 -33.28 -10.29
C ASP A 302 1.40 -32.23 -10.85
N TYR A 303 1.21 -31.86 -12.11
CA TYR A 303 1.99 -30.83 -12.82
C TYR A 303 1.18 -29.58 -13.11
N GLU A 304 -0.04 -29.45 -12.59
CA GLU A 304 -0.82 -28.23 -12.73
C GLU A 304 -0.11 -27.06 -12.06
N TYR A 305 0.05 -25.97 -12.80
CA TYR A 305 0.69 -24.76 -12.26
C TYR A 305 -0.18 -24.08 -11.20
N VAL A 306 0.41 -23.79 -10.06
CA VAL A 306 -0.20 -22.99 -9.01
C VAL A 306 0.46 -21.62 -8.97
N PRO A 307 -0.26 -20.54 -9.29
CA PRO A 307 0.28 -19.19 -9.26
C PRO A 307 0.86 -18.84 -7.89
N ARG A 308 1.97 -18.10 -7.87
CA ARG A 308 2.59 -17.63 -6.63
C ARG A 308 1.64 -16.69 -5.89
N ASN A 309 1.70 -16.75 -4.57
CA ASN A 309 0.91 -15.84 -3.74
C ASN A 309 1.36 -14.39 -3.97
N PRO A 310 0.41 -13.44 -3.99
CA PRO A 310 0.72 -12.02 -4.05
C PRO A 310 1.63 -11.58 -2.91
N ARG A 311 2.47 -10.60 -3.18
CA ARG A 311 3.29 -9.97 -2.14
C ARG A 311 2.46 -8.98 -1.34
N THR A 312 2.71 -8.90 -0.05
CA THR A 312 2.11 -7.94 0.86
C THR A 312 3.18 -7.09 1.52
N TYR A 313 2.84 -5.85 1.85
CA TYR A 313 3.76 -4.82 2.31
C TYR A 313 3.23 -4.16 3.58
N ASN A 314 4.13 -3.55 4.34
CA ASN A 314 3.73 -2.67 5.44
C ASN A 314 3.02 -1.43 4.89
N PRO A 315 2.00 -0.90 5.58
CA PRO A 315 1.43 0.41 5.26
C PRO A 315 2.51 1.50 5.39
N SER A 316 2.40 2.55 4.57
CA SER A 316 3.36 3.66 4.59
C SER A 316 2.66 5.03 4.53
N ASP A 317 3.48 6.10 4.55
CA ASP A 317 3.04 7.48 4.39
C ASP A 317 1.97 7.88 5.44
N LEU A 318 2.05 7.30 6.65
CA LEU A 318 1.15 7.69 7.73
C LEU A 318 1.46 9.13 8.13
N THR A 319 0.46 9.98 7.99
CA THR A 319 0.44 11.34 8.52
C THR A 319 -0.68 11.48 9.52
N VAL A 320 -0.46 12.31 10.53
CA VAL A 320 -1.48 12.64 11.54
C VAL A 320 -1.51 14.15 11.69
N SER A 321 -2.70 14.73 11.57
CA SER A 321 -2.92 16.16 11.76
C SER A 321 -4.10 16.38 12.71
N PHE A 322 -4.00 17.37 13.59
CA PHE A 322 -5.04 17.72 14.52
C PHE A 322 -5.52 19.15 14.28
N VAL A 323 -6.83 19.32 14.16
CA VAL A 323 -7.46 20.64 14.05
C VAL A 323 -8.10 20.98 15.39
N PRO A 324 -7.48 21.84 16.21
CA PRO A 324 -7.90 22.10 17.57
C PRO A 324 -9.33 22.65 17.68
N ARG A 325 -9.71 23.56 16.79
CA ARG A 325 -11.05 24.20 16.81
C ARG A 325 -12.19 23.19 16.71
N THR A 326 -12.01 22.13 15.93
CA THR A 326 -13.00 21.06 15.74
C THR A 326 -12.71 19.83 16.57
N LYS A 327 -11.60 19.82 17.30
CA LYS A 327 -11.07 18.65 18.03
C LYS A 327 -10.92 17.41 17.13
N THR A 328 -10.67 17.61 15.84
CA THR A 328 -10.62 16.54 14.84
C THR A 328 -9.18 16.16 14.55
N CYS A 329 -8.87 14.90 14.75
CA CYS A 329 -7.64 14.26 14.31
C CYS A 329 -7.88 13.57 12.97
N THR A 330 -7.07 13.89 11.96
CA THR A 330 -7.14 13.30 10.62
C THR A 330 -5.87 12.52 10.35
N MET A 331 -6.02 11.27 9.92
CA MET A 331 -4.92 10.40 9.51
C MET A 331 -5.03 10.10 8.04
N THR A 332 -3.88 10.08 7.33
CA THR A 332 -3.81 9.57 5.96
C THR A 332 -2.65 8.59 5.82
N PHE A 333 -2.80 7.57 4.98
CA PHE A 333 -1.79 6.54 4.75
C PHE A 333 -2.02 5.80 3.43
N LYS A 334 -1.07 4.93 3.05
CA LYS A 334 -1.18 4.03 1.89
C LYS A 334 -1.10 2.57 2.29
N ASN A 335 -1.95 1.75 1.66
CA ASN A 335 -1.87 0.28 1.71
C ASN A 335 -1.36 -0.23 0.37
N HIS A 336 -0.10 -0.69 0.31
CA HIS A 336 0.53 -1.22 -0.90
C HIS A 336 0.17 -2.68 -1.20
N SER A 337 -0.60 -3.32 -0.35
CA SER A 337 -1.04 -4.72 -0.51
C SER A 337 -2.37 -4.85 -1.27
N GLY A 338 -3.01 -3.71 -1.63
CA GLY A 338 -4.31 -3.70 -2.32
C GLY A 338 -5.36 -4.51 -1.54
N GLU A 339 -6.12 -5.34 -2.27
CA GLU A 339 -7.16 -6.21 -1.71
C GLU A 339 -6.61 -7.43 -0.96
N PHE A 340 -5.29 -7.68 -0.96
CA PHE A 340 -4.68 -8.87 -0.34
C PHE A 340 -4.43 -8.73 1.15
N VAL A 341 -5.36 -8.08 1.84
CA VAL A 341 -5.40 -7.95 3.29
C VAL A 341 -6.77 -8.38 3.82
N ASP A 342 -6.81 -8.95 5.02
CA ASP A 342 -8.04 -9.38 5.68
C ASP A 342 -8.62 -8.29 6.55
N ASP A 343 -7.77 -7.40 7.10
CA ASP A 343 -8.17 -6.30 7.96
C ASP A 343 -7.19 -5.13 7.88
N ILE A 344 -7.71 -3.92 7.95
CA ILE A 344 -6.94 -2.67 8.09
C ILE A 344 -7.46 -1.95 9.32
N MET A 345 -6.66 -1.89 10.36
CA MET A 345 -6.99 -1.26 11.63
C MET A 345 -6.24 0.06 11.79
N VAL A 346 -6.94 1.09 12.21
CA VAL A 346 -6.34 2.29 12.76
C VAL A 346 -6.19 2.09 14.26
N GLU A 347 -4.98 2.12 14.76
CA GLU A 347 -4.69 1.94 16.18
C GLU A 347 -4.14 3.22 16.80
N ARG A 348 -4.57 3.48 18.02
CA ARG A 348 -4.19 4.65 18.82
C ARG A 348 -3.75 4.20 20.21
N LYS A 349 -2.82 4.94 20.83
CA LYS A 349 -2.53 4.88 22.27
C LYS A 349 -2.37 6.28 22.84
N LYS A 350 -2.74 6.49 24.10
CA LYS A 350 -2.50 7.72 24.85
C LYS A 350 -1.26 7.55 25.73
N GLY A 351 -0.28 8.44 25.57
CA GLY A 351 1.01 8.37 26.28
C GLY A 351 1.96 7.34 25.70
N LEU A 352 3.27 7.50 25.99
CA LEU A 352 4.33 6.65 25.44
C LEU A 352 4.12 5.17 25.84
N ASN A 353 3.70 4.93 27.08
CA ASN A 353 3.50 3.58 27.64
C ASN A 353 2.03 3.12 27.59
N GLY A 354 1.16 3.86 26.89
CA GLY A 354 -0.25 3.50 26.73
C GLY A 354 -0.42 2.18 25.95
N GLN A 355 -1.56 1.53 26.16
CA GLN A 355 -1.92 0.34 25.39
C GLN A 355 -2.51 0.74 24.05
N TRP A 356 -2.18 -0.04 22.99
CA TRP A 356 -2.79 0.15 21.68
C TRP A 356 -4.26 -0.29 21.71
N GLU A 357 -5.13 0.55 21.19
CA GLU A 357 -6.54 0.27 20.95
C GLU A 357 -6.89 0.45 19.48
N CYS A 358 -7.68 -0.45 18.92
CA CYS A 358 -8.22 -0.28 17.58
C CYS A 358 -9.38 0.71 17.64
N VAL A 359 -9.25 1.83 16.92
CA VAL A 359 -10.27 2.88 16.86
C VAL A 359 -11.15 2.79 15.62
N SER A 360 -10.69 2.08 14.58
CA SER A 360 -11.47 1.85 13.36
C SER A 360 -10.95 0.68 12.55
N HIS A 361 -11.86 0.04 11.82
CA HIS A 361 -11.57 -0.91 10.74
C HIS A 361 -11.91 -0.26 9.40
N LEU A 362 -11.05 -0.43 8.41
CA LEU A 362 -11.21 0.12 7.07
C LEU A 362 -11.25 -1.00 6.03
N GLU A 363 -12.04 -0.81 4.99
CA GLU A 363 -12.15 -1.78 3.90
C GLU A 363 -10.96 -1.68 2.94
N ALA A 364 -10.38 -2.84 2.60
CA ALA A 364 -9.31 -2.93 1.62
C ALA A 364 -9.85 -2.74 0.20
N VAL A 365 -9.10 -2.02 -0.63
CA VAL A 365 -9.41 -1.81 -2.05
C VAL A 365 -8.25 -2.25 -2.94
N GLU A 366 -8.54 -2.56 -4.19
CA GLU A 366 -7.56 -3.00 -5.19
C GLU A 366 -6.46 -1.95 -5.47
N ASP A 367 -6.86 -0.67 -5.49
CA ASP A 367 -5.97 0.43 -5.85
C ASP A 367 -4.87 0.66 -4.79
N THR A 368 -3.67 0.18 -5.08
CA THR A 368 -2.48 0.35 -4.22
C THR A 368 -1.95 1.78 -4.17
N ALA A 369 -2.38 2.65 -5.09
CA ALA A 369 -2.03 4.08 -5.10
C ALA A 369 -2.97 4.91 -4.23
N ARG A 370 -4.13 4.35 -3.83
CA ARG A 370 -5.12 5.05 -3.01
C ARG A 370 -4.55 5.52 -1.70
N THR A 371 -4.81 6.78 -1.38
CA THR A 371 -4.62 7.32 -0.04
C THR A 371 -5.87 7.08 0.79
N TYR A 372 -5.73 6.32 1.87
CA TYR A 372 -6.77 6.15 2.88
C TYR A 372 -6.81 7.37 3.77
N SER A 373 -8.00 7.70 4.27
CA SER A 373 -8.22 8.76 5.24
C SER A 373 -9.17 8.30 6.32
N TYR A 374 -8.85 8.62 7.57
CA TYR A 374 -9.70 8.39 8.73
C TYR A 374 -9.72 9.62 9.61
N GLN A 375 -10.84 9.89 10.26
CA GLN A 375 -11.00 11.03 11.17
C GLN A 375 -11.66 10.58 12.47
N GLU A 376 -11.15 11.11 13.58
CA GLU A 376 -11.79 10.95 14.88
C GLU A 376 -11.78 12.25 15.68
N LYS A 377 -12.59 12.31 16.71
CA LYS A 377 -12.61 13.39 17.68
C LYS A 377 -11.77 13.03 18.89
N ILE A 378 -10.89 13.95 19.30
CA ILE A 378 -10.08 13.83 20.52
C ILE A 378 -10.56 14.88 21.50
N GLU A 379 -11.24 14.44 22.54
CA GLU A 379 -11.81 15.33 23.57
C GLU A 379 -10.81 15.67 24.67
N GLU A 380 -9.88 14.76 24.97
CA GLU A 380 -8.94 14.89 26.06
C GLU A 380 -7.57 15.36 25.58
N ALA A 381 -6.92 16.19 26.38
CA ALA A 381 -5.53 16.58 26.14
C ALA A 381 -4.56 15.41 26.39
N GLY A 382 -3.42 15.43 25.70
CA GLY A 382 -2.38 14.42 25.88
C GLY A 382 -1.56 14.17 24.64
N ASN A 383 -0.58 13.31 24.77
CA ASN A 383 0.22 12.82 23.66
C ASN A 383 -0.40 11.53 23.14
N TYR A 384 -0.81 11.54 21.90
CA TYR A 384 -1.40 10.40 21.22
C TYR A 384 -0.43 9.87 20.18
N PHE A 385 -0.39 8.56 20.05
CA PHE A 385 0.40 7.87 19.07
C PHE A 385 -0.53 7.05 18.19
N TYR A 386 -0.26 7.04 16.90
CA TYR A 386 -1.05 6.34 15.88
C TYR A 386 -0.17 5.40 15.09
N ARG A 387 -0.72 4.29 14.68
CA ARG A 387 -0.17 3.39 13.68
C ARG A 387 -1.27 2.73 12.88
N ILE A 388 -0.94 2.25 11.71
CA ILE A 388 -1.82 1.40 10.92
C ILE A 388 -1.36 -0.04 11.09
N HIS A 389 -2.28 -0.90 11.48
CA HIS A 389 -2.09 -2.34 11.63
C HIS A 389 -2.91 -3.06 10.57
N VAL A 390 -2.25 -3.83 9.73
CA VAL A 390 -2.86 -4.62 8.66
C VAL A 390 -2.62 -6.09 8.91
N ILE A 391 -3.68 -6.89 8.83
CA ILE A 391 -3.58 -8.36 8.80
C ILE A 391 -3.69 -8.77 7.33
N ASP A 392 -2.64 -9.37 6.78
CA ASP A 392 -2.64 -9.80 5.39
C ASP A 392 -3.41 -11.12 5.19
N PHE A 393 -3.69 -11.50 3.93
CA PHE A 393 -4.45 -12.71 3.58
C PHE A 393 -3.81 -14.04 4.05
N LEU A 394 -2.55 -13.99 4.51
CA LEU A 394 -1.86 -15.13 5.13
C LEU A 394 -1.93 -15.08 6.66
N GLY A 395 -2.62 -14.08 7.24
CA GLY A 395 -2.74 -13.87 8.68
C GLY A 395 -1.47 -13.30 9.33
N ARG A 396 -0.65 -12.58 8.58
CA ARG A 396 0.57 -11.93 9.10
C ARG A 396 0.30 -10.48 9.40
N ASP A 397 0.81 -10.03 10.55
CA ASP A 397 0.75 -8.63 10.95
C ASP A 397 1.72 -7.76 10.15
N ARG A 398 1.23 -6.56 9.74
CA ARG A 398 1.97 -5.53 9.02
C ARG A 398 1.68 -4.19 9.67
N PHE A 399 2.72 -3.44 10.01
CA PHE A 399 2.57 -2.16 10.71
C PHE A 399 3.21 -1.02 9.93
N SER A 400 2.59 0.17 9.99
CA SER A 400 3.25 1.41 9.64
C SER A 400 4.27 1.81 10.71
N SER A 401 5.06 2.85 10.45
CA SER A 401 5.73 3.60 11.52
C SER A 401 4.69 4.24 12.45
N GLU A 402 5.09 4.48 13.72
CA GLU A 402 4.29 5.23 14.68
C GLU A 402 4.43 6.74 14.41
N VAL A 403 3.33 7.48 14.52
CA VAL A 403 3.32 8.95 14.41
C VAL A 403 2.69 9.51 15.69
N ALA A 404 3.39 10.44 16.32
CA ALA A 404 2.91 11.14 17.51
C ALA A 404 2.13 12.39 17.14
N ASN A 405 1.09 12.70 17.91
CA ASN A 405 0.35 13.95 17.86
C ASN A 405 0.07 14.44 19.27
N THR A 406 0.32 15.73 19.54
CA THR A 406 0.09 16.33 20.84
C THR A 406 -1.18 17.16 20.81
N VAL A 407 -2.07 16.90 21.75
CA VAL A 407 -3.27 17.69 22.01
C VAL A 407 -3.06 18.44 23.33
N ASN A 408 -2.93 19.76 23.24
CA ASN A 408 -2.72 20.60 24.41
C ASN A 408 -4.02 20.72 25.25
N GLY A 409 -3.87 20.76 26.56
CA GLY A 409 -5.01 20.88 27.46
C GLY A 409 -4.62 21.17 28.89
N SER A 410 -5.64 21.23 29.77
CA SER A 410 -5.51 21.54 31.18
C SER A 410 -6.00 20.40 32.07
N GLU A 411 -5.54 20.41 33.31
CA GLU A 411 -6.03 19.58 34.42
C GLU A 411 -6.73 20.49 35.47
N GLY A 412 -7.52 19.94 36.35
CA GLY A 412 -8.08 20.67 37.48
C GLY A 412 -9.58 20.51 37.63
N SER A 413 -10.26 21.59 38.04
CA SER A 413 -11.72 21.66 38.29
C SER A 413 -12.41 22.64 37.35
N ALA A 414 -13.74 22.69 37.40
CA ALA A 414 -14.53 23.65 36.62
C ALA A 414 -14.22 25.13 36.93
N ASP A 415 -13.66 25.45 38.11
CA ASP A 415 -13.37 26.82 38.55
C ASP A 415 -11.88 27.18 38.45
N PHE A 416 -10.99 26.19 38.49
CA PHE A 416 -9.53 26.37 38.44
C PHE A 416 -8.85 25.23 37.72
N GLN A 417 -8.08 25.55 36.68
CA GLN A 417 -7.37 24.58 35.88
C GLN A 417 -5.95 25.09 35.57
N TRP A 418 -5.05 24.16 35.31
CA TRP A 418 -3.66 24.47 34.90
C TRP A 418 -3.19 23.47 33.87
N GLY A 419 -2.11 23.82 33.20
CA GLY A 419 -1.52 22.93 32.23
C GLY A 419 -0.20 23.47 31.65
N THR A 420 0.32 22.71 30.72
CA THR A 420 1.41 23.13 29.86
C THR A 420 1.00 23.07 28.41
N MET A 421 1.45 24.01 27.63
CA MET A 421 1.26 24.02 26.19
C MET A 421 2.60 24.03 25.51
N SER A 422 2.65 23.50 24.29
CA SER A 422 3.86 23.46 23.48
C SER A 422 3.59 23.95 22.07
N ALA A 423 4.55 24.66 21.49
CA ALA A 423 4.52 25.04 20.11
C ALA A 423 5.92 24.96 19.51
N ALA A 424 5.98 24.56 18.27
CA ALA A 424 7.15 24.70 17.42
C ALA A 424 6.86 25.87 16.47
N ASN A 425 7.74 26.86 16.44
CA ASN A 425 7.60 28.04 15.59
C ASN A 425 6.49 29.04 16.02
N ASP A 426 6.33 30.09 15.23
CA ASP A 426 5.38 31.20 15.42
C ASP A 426 3.92 30.77 15.06
N GLU A 427 3.42 29.71 15.67
CA GLU A 427 2.10 29.17 15.41
C GLU A 427 1.07 29.59 16.46
N ASP A 428 -0.19 29.75 16.05
CA ASP A 428 -1.30 29.88 16.97
C ASP A 428 -1.57 28.53 17.65
N VAL A 429 -1.38 28.47 18.96
CA VAL A 429 -1.56 27.26 19.76
C VAL A 429 -2.90 27.28 20.43
N TYR A 430 -3.66 26.19 20.28
CA TYR A 430 -4.93 25.98 20.93
C TYR A 430 -4.75 25.05 22.14
N SER A 431 -5.33 25.46 23.29
CA SER A 431 -5.37 24.62 24.48
C SER A 431 -6.79 24.47 24.96
N PHE A 432 -7.21 23.21 25.18
CA PHE A 432 -8.56 22.88 25.65
C PHE A 432 -8.57 22.80 27.15
N TYR A 433 -9.72 23.20 27.76
CA TYR A 433 -9.97 22.97 29.15
C TYR A 433 -10.46 21.55 29.39
N GLU A 434 -10.02 20.92 30.46
CA GLU A 434 -10.53 19.62 30.88
C GLU A 434 -12.03 19.69 31.18
N HIS A 435 -12.42 20.76 31.87
CA HIS A 435 -13.82 21.10 32.16
C HIS A 435 -14.18 22.42 31.50
N GLY A 436 -15.32 22.47 30.83
CA GLY A 436 -15.84 23.71 30.26
C GLY A 436 -16.21 24.71 31.35
N PHE A 437 -16.06 26.00 31.03
CA PHE A 437 -16.47 27.09 31.91
C PHE A 437 -17.85 27.62 31.51
N GLU A 438 -18.65 28.08 32.48
CA GLU A 438 -19.96 28.73 32.22
C GLU A 438 -19.82 30.08 31.50
N SER A 439 -18.71 30.77 31.71
CA SER A 439 -18.33 32.02 31.04
C SER A 439 -16.84 32.02 30.74
N ASN A 440 -16.40 32.95 29.89
CA ASN A 440 -14.99 33.04 29.52
C ASN A 440 -14.09 33.19 30.75
N PRO A 441 -13.15 32.26 30.98
CA PRO A 441 -12.27 32.31 32.13
C PRO A 441 -11.16 33.34 31.94
N VAL A 442 -10.38 33.56 32.98
CA VAL A 442 -9.10 34.28 32.93
C VAL A 442 -7.98 33.28 32.66
N VAL A 443 -7.10 33.60 31.74
CA VAL A 443 -5.90 32.80 31.40
C VAL A 443 -4.65 33.63 31.70
N VAL A 444 -3.75 33.08 32.50
CA VAL A 444 -2.43 33.66 32.76
C VAL A 444 -1.35 32.64 32.48
N PHE A 445 -0.23 33.12 31.98
CA PHE A 445 0.94 32.30 31.70
C PHE A 445 1.98 32.41 32.81
N GLY A 446 2.65 31.29 33.07
CA GLY A 446 3.89 31.22 33.81
C GLY A 446 5.12 31.49 32.94
N GLY A 447 6.23 30.86 33.23
CA GLY A 447 7.44 30.94 32.43
C GLY A 447 7.42 30.02 31.21
N THR A 448 8.27 30.36 30.24
CA THR A 448 8.58 29.48 29.09
C THR A 448 9.87 28.69 29.32
N THR A 449 10.02 27.55 28.67
CA THR A 449 11.21 26.71 28.81
C THR A 449 12.50 27.33 28.27
N GLY A 450 12.41 28.29 27.35
CA GLY A 450 13.56 28.97 26.76
C GLY A 450 14.57 28.01 26.13
N VAL A 451 14.12 27.02 25.42
CA VAL A 451 14.97 25.98 24.80
C VAL A 451 15.92 26.58 23.77
N ASN A 452 15.54 27.71 23.16
CA ASN A 452 16.38 28.41 22.21
C ASN A 452 16.85 29.74 22.79
N PHE A 453 18.15 29.87 23.11
CA PHE A 453 18.77 31.08 23.69
C PHE A 453 18.70 32.33 22.80
N LYS A 454 18.47 32.18 21.51
CA LYS A 454 18.36 33.31 20.58
C LYS A 454 16.96 33.90 20.46
N THR A 455 15.93 33.15 20.91
CA THR A 455 14.53 33.56 20.78
C THR A 455 13.83 33.40 22.12
N ARG A 456 13.53 34.49 22.81
CA ARG A 456 12.65 34.46 23.96
C ARG A 456 11.21 34.56 23.43
N ALA A 457 10.43 33.50 23.60
CA ALA A 457 9.02 33.54 23.27
C ALA A 457 8.26 34.41 24.29
N GLN A 458 7.27 35.14 23.80
CA GLN A 458 6.37 35.91 24.63
C GLN A 458 4.95 35.38 24.41
N GLU A 459 4.26 35.08 25.50
CA GLU A 459 2.91 34.54 25.48
C GLU A 459 1.89 35.68 25.29
N VAL A 460 0.92 35.46 24.42
CA VAL A 460 -0.20 36.37 24.21
C VAL A 460 -1.46 35.53 24.05
N VAL A 461 -2.51 35.88 24.78
CA VAL A 461 -3.80 35.22 24.66
C VAL A 461 -4.61 35.90 23.56
N ASN A 462 -4.82 35.23 22.43
CA ASN A 462 -5.53 35.78 21.27
C ASN A 462 -7.05 35.60 21.37
N ALA A 463 -7.50 34.45 21.86
CA ALA A 463 -8.91 34.16 22.05
C ALA A 463 -9.10 33.34 23.33
N ILE A 464 -10.14 33.68 24.14
CA ILE A 464 -10.57 32.92 25.30
C ILE A 464 -12.04 32.61 25.07
N THR A 465 -12.39 31.34 25.17
CA THR A 465 -13.77 30.84 25.09
C THR A 465 -14.10 30.00 26.33
N THR A 466 -15.31 29.51 26.42
CA THR A 466 -15.70 28.58 27.48
C THR A 466 -15.11 27.19 27.37
N SER A 467 -14.50 26.83 26.24
CA SER A 467 -13.99 25.48 25.95
C SER A 467 -12.50 25.42 25.68
N TYR A 468 -11.90 26.51 25.22
CA TYR A 468 -10.47 26.59 24.88
C TYR A 468 -9.99 28.04 24.88
N PHE A 469 -8.68 28.19 24.92
CA PHE A 469 -8.01 29.45 24.57
C PHE A 469 -6.98 29.25 23.47
N THR A 470 -6.62 30.33 22.77
CA THR A 470 -5.50 30.35 21.84
C THR A 470 -4.41 31.28 22.34
N SER A 471 -3.18 30.90 22.08
CA SER A 471 -2.01 31.73 22.35
C SER A 471 -1.03 31.67 21.20
N LYS A 472 -0.10 32.58 21.19
CA LYS A 472 0.98 32.63 20.22
C LYS A 472 2.30 32.86 20.90
N PHE A 473 3.32 32.11 20.49
CA PHE A 473 4.69 32.33 20.88
C PHE A 473 5.32 33.30 19.87
N PHE A 474 6.00 34.33 20.38
CA PHE A 474 6.71 35.29 19.54
C PHE A 474 8.21 35.23 19.80
N PRO A 475 9.04 35.22 18.75
CA PRO A 475 10.48 35.32 18.92
C PRO A 475 10.89 36.69 19.49
N TRP A 476 11.87 36.71 20.40
CA TRP A 476 12.38 37.93 20.97
C TRP A 476 13.00 38.86 19.91
N ASN A 477 13.60 38.28 18.85
CA ASN A 477 14.30 38.97 17.80
C ASN A 477 13.50 39.17 16.50
N ALA A 478 12.15 39.15 16.55
CA ALA A 478 11.29 39.39 15.37
C ALA A 478 11.62 40.67 14.57
N LEU A 479 12.73 41.36 14.87
CA LEU A 479 13.14 42.63 14.31
C LEU A 479 14.52 42.65 13.65
N ASP A 480 15.35 41.66 13.91
CA ASP A 480 16.61 41.50 13.20
C ASP A 480 16.44 40.47 12.09
N SER A 481 16.12 41.01 10.91
CA SER A 481 16.34 40.49 9.57
C SER A 481 15.84 39.12 9.13
N ASP A 482 15.43 38.19 9.98
CA ASP A 482 14.83 36.93 9.51
C ASP A 482 13.71 36.42 10.44
N PRO A 483 12.44 36.56 10.02
CA PRO A 483 11.31 35.98 10.77
C PRO A 483 11.30 34.44 10.77
N ASN A 484 12.23 33.81 10.05
CA ASN A 484 12.30 32.33 9.93
C ASN A 484 13.48 31.72 10.72
N ASP A 485 14.24 32.49 11.49
CA ASP A 485 15.34 31.96 12.32
C ASP A 485 14.84 31.31 13.64
N PHE A 486 13.73 30.62 13.57
CA PHE A 486 13.30 29.61 14.54
C PHE A 486 14.06 28.32 14.30
N SER A 487 15.29 28.25 14.72
CA SER A 487 16.02 27.00 14.67
C SER A 487 15.50 26.00 15.72
N SER A 488 14.75 25.01 15.26
CA SER A 488 14.55 23.69 15.85
C SER A 488 14.45 23.58 17.38
N GLY A 489 13.28 23.80 17.94
CA GLY A 489 12.98 23.46 19.32
C GLY A 489 11.50 23.72 19.64
N THR A 490 10.88 22.83 20.39
CA THR A 490 9.53 23.04 20.88
C THR A 490 9.61 23.82 22.20
N GLU A 491 9.03 25.03 22.23
CA GLU A 491 8.87 25.80 23.45
C GLU A 491 7.66 25.29 24.25
N HIS A 492 7.78 25.28 25.56
CA HIS A 492 6.70 24.94 26.47
C HIS A 492 6.40 26.14 27.38
N ALA A 493 5.13 26.41 27.60
CA ALA A 493 4.67 27.40 28.57
C ALA A 493 3.67 26.78 29.55
N SER A 494 3.81 27.11 30.83
CA SER A 494 2.80 26.76 31.82
C SER A 494 1.71 27.81 31.85
N PHE A 495 0.48 27.40 32.14
CA PHE A 495 -0.65 28.32 32.27
C PHE A 495 -1.59 27.95 33.43
N ILE A 496 -2.28 28.97 33.90
CA ILE A 496 -3.40 28.85 34.86
C ILE A 496 -4.64 29.44 34.19
N VAL A 497 -5.76 28.76 34.36
CA VAL A 497 -7.08 29.20 33.93
C VAL A 497 -8.03 29.18 35.13
N ALA A 498 -8.67 30.29 35.36
CA ALA A 498 -9.58 30.38 36.53
C ALA A 498 -10.86 31.17 36.21
N LYS A 499 -11.95 30.85 36.91
CA LYS A 499 -13.17 31.63 36.86
C LYS A 499 -12.90 33.03 37.41
N PRO A 500 -13.33 34.11 36.72
CA PRO A 500 -13.11 35.46 37.21
C PRO A 500 -13.71 35.70 38.59
N GLY A 501 -12.96 36.37 39.47
CA GLY A 501 -13.42 36.70 40.85
C GLY A 501 -12.48 36.20 41.91
N ASN A 502 -13.01 36.04 43.12
CA ASN A 502 -12.29 35.47 44.26
C ASN A 502 -12.55 33.98 44.38
N GLY A 503 -11.55 33.24 44.81
CA GLY A 503 -11.60 31.80 45.01
C GLY A 503 -10.55 31.32 46.00
N THR A 504 -10.51 30.00 46.22
CA THR A 504 -9.49 29.36 47.05
C THR A 504 -8.85 28.21 46.28
N LEU A 505 -7.54 28.07 46.43
CA LEU A 505 -6.79 26.90 45.99
C LEU A 505 -6.28 26.20 47.25
N GLY A 506 -6.98 25.13 47.66
CA GLY A 506 -6.80 24.59 49.00
C GLY A 506 -7.11 25.64 50.07
N SER A 507 -6.13 25.98 50.92
CA SER A 507 -6.25 27.02 51.93
C SER A 507 -5.83 28.42 51.48
N LEU A 508 -5.26 28.56 50.27
CA LEU A 508 -4.76 29.85 49.76
C LEU A 508 -5.87 30.59 49.02
N HIS A 509 -6.14 31.84 49.43
CA HIS A 509 -7.06 32.74 48.74
C HIS A 509 -6.42 33.28 47.46
N TYR A 510 -7.22 33.42 46.39
CA TYR A 510 -6.83 34.09 45.15
C TYR A 510 -7.89 35.04 44.62
N GLU A 511 -7.47 36.04 43.90
CA GLU A 511 -8.32 36.89 43.05
C GLU A 511 -7.83 36.92 41.62
N THR A 512 -8.74 36.81 40.66
CA THR A 512 -8.42 36.83 39.23
C THR A 512 -9.43 37.63 38.42
N GLY A 513 -8.97 38.27 37.35
CA GLY A 513 -9.83 39.10 36.51
C GLY A 513 -9.12 39.71 35.30
N LEU A 514 -9.85 40.60 34.64
CA LEU A 514 -9.37 41.41 33.53
C LEU A 514 -9.18 42.84 34.00
N ILE A 515 -8.00 43.41 33.76
CA ILE A 515 -7.71 44.80 34.04
C ILE A 515 -8.13 45.62 32.82
N THR A 516 -9.05 46.58 33.11
CA THR A 516 -9.52 47.60 32.16
C THR A 516 -9.47 48.94 32.87
N ASP A 517 -9.40 50.05 32.12
CA ASP A 517 -9.57 51.39 32.70
C ASP A 517 -11.04 51.62 33.16
N GLU A 518 -11.28 52.72 33.86
CA GLU A 518 -12.62 53.08 34.42
C GLU A 518 -13.73 53.18 33.36
N ALA A 519 -13.38 53.35 32.09
CA ALA A 519 -14.31 53.38 30.96
C ALA A 519 -14.50 52.00 30.29
N GLY A 520 -13.96 50.90 30.86
CA GLY A 520 -13.98 49.55 30.25
C GLY A 520 -13.03 49.43 29.04
N THR A 521 -12.17 50.43 28.83
CA THR A 521 -11.14 50.44 27.80
C THR A 521 -9.83 49.84 28.32
N VAL A 522 -8.99 49.51 27.49
CA VAL A 522 -7.82 48.64 27.58
C VAL A 522 -6.54 49.40 27.98
N VAL A 523 -5.60 48.72 28.63
CA VAL A 523 -4.28 49.28 29.00
C VAL A 523 -3.50 49.66 27.74
N LYS A 524 -2.93 50.89 27.70
CA LYS A 524 -2.16 51.38 26.56
C LYS A 524 -0.73 50.85 26.62
N VAL A 525 -0.23 50.33 25.52
CA VAL A 525 1.20 49.95 25.39
C VAL A 525 2.09 51.20 25.40
N GLY A 526 3.04 51.24 26.34
CA GLY A 526 3.92 52.41 26.54
C GLY A 526 3.17 53.63 27.09
N GLY A 527 1.99 53.43 27.65
CA GLY A 527 1.21 54.47 28.30
C GLY A 527 1.40 54.53 29.82
N ASP A 528 0.48 55.22 30.49
CA ASP A 528 0.50 55.35 31.93
C ASP A 528 0.27 54.01 32.64
N THR A 529 0.81 53.86 33.81
CA THR A 529 0.58 52.75 34.72
C THR A 529 -0.86 52.74 35.20
N ILE A 530 -1.54 51.58 35.13
CA ILE A 530 -2.87 51.42 35.74
C ILE A 530 -2.70 50.81 37.10
N GLU A 531 -3.38 51.39 38.12
CA GLU A 531 -3.50 50.85 39.46
C GLU A 531 -4.75 49.95 39.52
N TYR A 532 -4.56 48.70 40.00
CA TYR A 532 -5.65 47.78 40.28
C TYR A 532 -5.78 47.58 41.78
N LYS A 533 -7.00 47.74 42.32
CA LYS A 533 -7.32 47.47 43.73
C LYS A 533 -8.04 46.13 43.86
N PHE A 534 -7.55 45.26 44.75
CA PHE A 534 -8.20 44.00 45.03
C PHE A 534 -9.60 44.26 45.62
N LYS A 535 -10.57 43.42 45.22
CA LYS A 535 -11.93 43.45 45.74
C LYS A 535 -11.97 43.11 47.23
N GLN A 536 -11.04 42.21 47.63
CA GLN A 536 -10.82 41.85 49.04
C GLN A 536 -9.29 41.93 49.28
N PRO A 537 -8.86 42.76 50.26
CA PRO A 537 -7.45 42.84 50.59
C PRO A 537 -6.91 41.48 51.04
N PHE A 538 -5.67 41.18 50.64
CA PHE A 538 -4.94 40.03 51.13
C PHE A 538 -4.38 40.27 52.55
N ALA A 539 -4.02 39.21 53.26
CA ALA A 539 -3.36 39.35 54.55
C ALA A 539 -1.98 40.03 54.44
N GLU A 540 -1.25 39.72 53.37
CA GLU A 540 0.02 40.33 52.96
C GLU A 540 0.06 40.48 51.44
N ALA A 541 1.14 41.07 50.89
CA ALA A 541 1.30 41.23 49.45
C ALA A 541 1.31 39.85 48.74
N PRO A 542 0.34 39.58 47.83
CA PRO A 542 0.23 38.30 47.13
C PRO A 542 1.31 38.16 46.04
N VAL A 543 1.43 36.97 45.45
CA VAL A 543 2.10 36.75 44.15
C VAL A 543 1.12 37.08 43.04
N VAL A 544 1.55 37.90 42.07
CA VAL A 544 0.69 38.38 40.98
C VAL A 544 1.27 37.97 39.64
N PHE A 545 0.50 37.22 38.86
CA PHE A 545 0.76 36.89 37.47
C PHE A 545 -0.10 37.80 36.56
N VAL A 546 0.50 38.28 35.46
CA VAL A 546 -0.19 39.14 34.49
C VAL A 546 0.13 38.69 33.06
N THR A 547 -0.88 38.64 32.22
CA THR A 547 -0.73 38.22 30.81
C THR A 547 -1.52 39.17 29.90
N PRO A 548 -0.92 39.70 28.82
CA PRO A 548 -1.66 40.46 27.82
C PRO A 548 -2.70 39.55 27.13
N ASN A 549 -3.95 40.00 27.10
CA ASN A 549 -5.02 39.38 26.32
C ASN A 549 -5.19 40.18 25.03
N SER A 550 -4.46 39.76 23.98
CA SER A 550 -4.22 40.53 22.78
C SER A 550 -4.62 39.81 21.52
N THR A 551 -5.14 40.53 20.55
CA THR A 551 -5.34 40.07 19.16
C THR A 551 -4.25 40.59 18.22
N LEU A 552 -3.14 41.10 18.75
CA LEU A 552 -2.11 41.76 17.98
C LEU A 552 -1.13 40.80 17.33
N LYS A 553 -0.60 41.28 16.19
CA LYS A 553 0.51 40.63 15.48
C LYS A 553 1.90 40.91 16.10
N TYR A 554 1.98 41.63 17.22
CA TYR A 554 3.25 42.10 17.80
C TYR A 554 3.36 41.70 19.27
N PRO A 555 4.56 41.33 19.75
CA PRO A 555 4.78 40.93 21.12
C PRO A 555 4.61 42.11 22.08
N VAL A 556 3.76 41.93 23.09
CA VAL A 556 3.51 42.88 24.18
C VAL A 556 3.71 42.14 25.49
N LYS A 557 4.41 42.73 26.46
CA LYS A 557 4.63 42.14 27.79
C LYS A 557 3.90 42.96 28.85
N ALA A 558 3.15 42.31 29.69
CA ALA A 558 2.60 42.89 30.89
C ALA A 558 3.59 42.77 32.07
N ARG A 559 3.65 43.78 32.92
CA ARG A 559 4.43 43.77 34.17
C ARG A 559 3.58 44.28 35.30
N ALA A 560 3.54 43.52 36.39
CA ALA A 560 2.98 43.94 37.68
C ALA A 560 4.14 44.46 38.57
N TRP A 561 3.90 45.54 39.31
CA TRP A 561 4.86 46.13 40.22
C TRP A 561 4.16 46.88 41.35
N GLU A 562 4.87 47.35 42.39
CA GLU A 562 4.29 47.92 43.61
C GLU A 562 3.11 47.08 44.13
N ILE A 563 3.37 45.76 44.27
CA ILE A 563 2.40 44.82 44.75
C ILE A 563 2.29 44.98 46.26
N THR A 564 1.05 45.27 46.71
CA THR A 564 0.70 45.44 48.12
C THR A 564 -0.44 44.49 48.45
N LYS A 565 -0.83 44.42 49.73
CA LYS A 565 -2.00 43.63 50.13
C LYS A 565 -3.32 44.19 49.55
N ASP A 566 -3.37 45.45 49.16
CA ASP A 566 -4.56 46.19 48.73
C ASP A 566 -4.68 46.27 47.20
N GLY A 567 -3.58 46.00 46.44
CA GLY A 567 -3.55 46.09 44.99
C GLY A 567 -2.17 46.09 44.38
N PHE A 568 -2.11 46.36 43.12
CA PHE A 568 -0.84 46.43 42.36
C PHE A 568 -0.95 47.39 41.16
N LYS A 569 0.18 47.76 40.63
CA LYS A 569 0.25 48.52 39.39
C LYS A 569 0.59 47.63 38.22
N VAL A 570 0.01 47.90 37.04
CA VAL A 570 0.32 47.18 35.78
C VAL A 570 0.69 48.13 34.66
N VAL A 571 1.66 47.74 33.86
CA VAL A 571 2.07 48.44 32.66
C VAL A 571 2.27 47.45 31.52
N LEU A 572 1.94 47.88 30.29
CA LEU A 572 2.27 47.12 29.07
C LEU A 572 3.53 47.73 28.40
N THR A 573 4.50 46.89 28.15
CA THR A 573 5.71 47.27 27.47
C THR A 573 5.82 46.57 26.14
N ARG A 574 6.34 47.28 25.13
CA ARG A 574 6.73 46.67 23.86
C ARG A 574 8.13 46.11 23.96
N GLN A 575 8.38 45.10 23.21
CA GLN A 575 9.69 44.49 23.07
C GLN A 575 10.59 45.26 22.09
N VAL A 576 10.02 46.21 21.31
CA VAL A 576 10.64 46.90 20.16
C VAL A 576 10.58 48.40 20.31
N GLU A 577 11.66 49.06 19.86
CA GLU A 577 11.71 50.52 19.80
C GLU A 577 10.59 51.08 18.90
N ALA A 578 9.95 52.12 19.39
CA ALA A 578 8.81 52.79 18.73
C ALA A 578 9.15 53.37 17.32
N SER A 579 10.44 53.52 17.00
CA SER A 579 10.94 54.03 15.71
C SER A 579 10.68 53.11 14.51
N LYS A 580 10.58 51.79 14.74
CA LYS A 580 10.39 50.80 13.66
C LYS A 580 8.93 50.52 13.30
N PHE A 581 7.96 50.84 14.14
CA PHE A 581 6.53 50.49 13.94
C PHE A 581 5.53 51.65 14.01
N GLY A 582 5.98 52.86 14.05
CA GLY A 582 5.12 54.06 14.17
C GLY A 582 4.43 54.17 15.54
N LYS A 583 3.81 55.32 15.78
CA LYS A 583 3.05 55.59 17.02
C LYS A 583 1.68 54.93 17.02
N VAL A 584 1.61 53.59 16.94
CA VAL A 584 0.33 52.90 17.10
C VAL A 584 0.12 52.66 18.60
N ILE A 585 -0.80 53.41 19.20
CA ILE A 585 -1.27 53.17 20.55
C ILE A 585 -2.17 51.96 20.51
N VAL A 586 -1.67 50.83 20.99
CA VAL A 586 -2.44 49.61 21.03
C VAL A 586 -2.97 49.44 22.41
N LYS A 587 -4.28 49.37 22.50
CA LYS A 587 -5.02 49.10 23.73
C LYS A 587 -5.22 47.59 23.91
N GLN A 588 -4.83 47.06 25.06
CA GLN A 588 -4.89 45.61 25.36
C GLN A 588 -5.57 45.37 26.70
N ARG A 589 -6.35 44.29 26.80
CA ARG A 589 -6.81 43.76 28.09
C ARG A 589 -5.65 43.00 28.74
N VAL A 590 -5.58 43.06 30.06
CA VAL A 590 -4.57 42.28 30.80
C VAL A 590 -5.30 41.35 31.77
N SER A 591 -5.06 40.07 31.58
CA SER A 591 -5.49 39.04 32.55
C SER A 591 -4.56 39.07 33.76
N PHE A 592 -5.08 38.90 34.94
CA PHE A 592 -4.29 38.74 36.16
C PHE A 592 -4.77 37.57 37.02
N PHE A 593 -3.86 37.02 37.78
CA PHE A 593 -4.10 36.04 38.83
C PHE A 593 -3.20 36.41 40.03
N ALA A 594 -3.83 36.78 41.15
CA ALA A 594 -3.16 37.11 42.40
C ALA A 594 -3.49 36.03 43.42
N ILE A 595 -2.51 35.48 44.12
CA ILE A 595 -2.68 34.40 45.09
C ILE A 595 -1.82 34.60 46.34
N GLU A 596 -2.34 34.22 47.49
CA GLU A 596 -1.62 34.24 48.78
C GLU A 596 -0.36 33.40 48.72
N LYS A 597 0.68 33.87 49.42
CA LYS A 597 1.91 33.09 49.66
C LYS A 597 1.64 31.99 50.69
N GLY A 598 2.32 30.88 50.52
CA GLY A 598 2.22 29.75 51.44
C GLY A 598 2.24 28.41 50.72
N SER A 599 1.95 27.37 51.48
CA SER A 599 1.85 26.00 50.93
C SER A 599 0.49 25.41 51.29
N THR A 600 -0.10 24.70 50.35
CA THR A 600 -1.41 24.04 50.53
C THR A 600 -1.41 22.71 49.76
N THR A 601 -2.41 21.87 50.07
CA THR A 601 -2.72 20.69 49.29
C THR A 601 -4.01 20.93 48.50
N ALA A 602 -3.93 20.81 47.20
CA ALA A 602 -5.08 20.84 46.32
C ALA A 602 -4.88 19.85 45.17
N PHE A 603 -5.96 19.20 44.72
CA PHE A 603 -5.93 18.21 43.64
C PHE A 603 -4.88 17.08 43.85
N ASP A 604 -4.75 16.60 45.12
CA ASP A 604 -3.78 15.60 45.57
C ASP A 604 -2.29 15.98 45.33
N LYS A 605 -2.03 17.28 45.18
CA LYS A 605 -0.69 17.85 44.98
C LYS A 605 -0.38 18.87 46.06
N ILE A 606 0.87 18.95 46.48
CA ILE A 606 1.36 20.05 47.32
C ILE A 606 1.69 21.22 46.42
N ILE A 607 1.05 22.34 46.67
CA ILE A 607 1.22 23.60 45.96
C ILE A 607 1.91 24.58 46.88
N SER A 608 3.04 25.14 46.44
CA SER A 608 3.77 26.18 47.16
C SER A 608 3.83 27.45 46.33
N VAL A 609 3.42 28.55 46.93
CA VAL A 609 3.39 29.87 46.30
C VAL A 609 4.34 30.79 47.05
N GLY A 610 5.26 31.41 46.35
CA GLY A 610 6.21 32.34 46.96
C GLY A 610 6.95 33.18 45.92
N ASN A 611 7.69 34.18 46.40
CA ASN A 611 8.63 34.94 45.61
C ASN A 611 10.02 34.33 45.79
N GLN A 612 10.79 34.19 44.72
CA GLN A 612 12.17 33.83 44.77
C GLN A 612 13.00 34.96 44.17
N ASP A 613 13.96 35.47 44.97
CA ASP A 613 14.93 36.43 44.45
C ASP A 613 15.85 35.71 43.48
N MET A 614 15.91 36.19 42.24
CA MET A 614 16.83 35.66 41.22
C MET A 614 18.07 36.53 41.19
N GLU A 615 19.19 36.01 41.63
CA GLU A 615 20.50 36.61 41.36
C GLU A 615 20.85 36.30 39.90
N PHE A 616 21.06 37.36 39.11
CA PHE A 616 21.63 37.25 37.78
C PHE A 616 23.13 37.02 37.89
N THR A 617 23.52 35.77 38.05
CA THR A 617 24.91 35.36 37.80
C THR A 617 25.06 35.11 36.28
N SER A 618 26.27 35.23 35.76
CA SER A 618 26.59 34.97 34.35
C SER A 618 26.33 33.51 33.90
N THR A 619 25.86 32.67 34.80
CA THR A 619 25.50 31.27 34.56
C THR A 619 23.99 31.16 34.57
N ILE A 620 23.42 30.74 33.43
CA ILE A 620 21.96 30.52 33.31
C ILE A 620 21.56 29.32 34.14
N SER A 621 20.87 29.57 35.25
CA SER A 621 20.22 28.51 36.04
C SER A 621 18.82 28.23 35.45
N ARG A 622 18.54 26.98 35.08
CA ARG A 622 17.22 26.54 34.68
C ARG A 622 16.43 26.14 35.91
N TYR A 623 15.31 26.77 36.15
CA TYR A 623 14.35 26.33 37.14
C TYR A 623 13.12 25.77 36.41
N GLN A 624 12.73 24.53 36.74
CA GLN A 624 11.42 23.98 36.41
C GLN A 624 10.46 24.34 37.55
N LEU A 625 9.35 24.94 37.18
CA LEU A 625 8.19 25.07 38.05
C LEU A 625 7.41 23.75 38.09
#